data_8811f9b18f231b2407cfb42dbc2fcb9d
#
_entry.id   8811f9b18f231b2407cfb42dbc2fcb9d
#
_cell.length_a   1.000
_cell.length_b   1.000
_cell.length_c   1.000
_cell.angle_alpha   90.00
_cell.angle_beta   90.00
_cell.angle_gamma   90.00
#
_symmetry.space_group_name_H-M   'P 1'
#
loop_
_entity.id
_entity.type
_entity.pdbx_description
1 polymer ?
#
loop_
_entity_poly.entity_id
_entity_poly.type
_entity_poly.pdbx_seq_one_letter_code
_entity_poly.pdbx_strand_id
1 'polypeptide(L)'
;MLVDSIVSKPKVSKKPKWIRVKLPTGKKYTELRSLVDKYKLNTICSSGSCPNMGECWGEGTATFMILGNICTRSCGFCGVKTGRPENIDWEEPEKVANSIKIMKIKHAVLTSVDRDDLKDMGTLIWTETVKSIRRISPGTTLETLIPDFQGIERHLDKIANVKPEVVSHNMETVRRLTREVRIQAKYDRSLKVLHYLKENGINRTKSGIMLGLGEKEKEVFESLEDLRKNNVDIVTLGQYLQPSKKHLPVKEFITPEQFKKYELFGKDLGFRHVESGPLVRSSYKAQKHIT
;
A
#
# COMPACT_ATOMS: atom_id res chain seq x y z
N MET A 1 30.10 -32.43 29.74
CA MET A 1 28.65 -32.55 29.52
C MET A 1 28.24 -31.34 28.72
N LEU A 2 28.07 -31.50 27.41
CA LEU A 2 27.56 -30.44 26.51
C LEU A 2 26.05 -30.46 26.61
N VAL A 3 25.47 -29.37 27.09
CA VAL A 3 24.02 -29.15 27.15
C VAL A 3 23.60 -28.63 25.78
N ASP A 4 23.05 -29.52 24.93
CA ASP A 4 22.39 -29.18 23.70
C ASP A 4 21.16 -28.31 24.01
N SER A 5 21.28 -27.01 23.78
CA SER A 5 20.14 -26.09 23.77
C SER A 5 19.31 -26.37 22.50
N ILE A 6 18.27 -27.17 22.67
CA ILE A 6 17.24 -27.39 21.62
C ILE A 6 16.53 -26.06 21.41
N VAL A 7 16.98 -25.31 20.40
CA VAL A 7 16.24 -24.18 19.87
C VAL A 7 15.01 -24.73 19.16
N SER A 8 13.86 -24.73 19.83
CA SER A 8 12.60 -25.14 19.25
C SER A 8 12.27 -24.21 18.06
N LYS A 9 12.21 -24.79 16.85
CA LYS A 9 11.71 -24.07 15.66
C LYS A 9 10.32 -23.52 15.98
N PRO A 10 10.05 -22.23 15.73
CA PRO A 10 8.74 -21.67 15.98
C PRO A 10 7.70 -22.46 15.17
N LYS A 11 6.72 -23.07 15.85
CA LYS A 11 5.56 -23.71 15.21
C LYS A 11 4.86 -22.63 14.38
N VAL A 12 4.88 -22.75 13.05
CA VAL A 12 4.04 -21.93 12.17
C VAL A 12 2.59 -22.23 12.55
N SER A 13 1.95 -21.30 13.26
CA SER A 13 0.55 -21.46 13.65
C SER A 13 -0.32 -21.51 12.39
N LYS A 14 -1.26 -22.48 12.33
CA LYS A 14 -2.24 -22.56 11.23
C LYS A 14 -3.00 -21.23 11.16
N LYS A 15 -3.20 -20.70 9.94
CA LYS A 15 -4.00 -19.48 9.74
C LYS A 15 -5.37 -19.61 10.42
N PRO A 16 -5.75 -18.70 11.32
CA PRO A 16 -7.03 -18.75 12.01
C PRO A 16 -8.21 -18.57 11.05
N LYS A 17 -9.44 -18.91 11.51
CA LYS A 17 -10.64 -18.86 10.67
C LYS A 17 -10.93 -17.47 10.11
N TRP A 18 -10.64 -16.40 10.85
CA TRP A 18 -10.89 -15.02 10.43
C TRP A 18 -9.94 -14.48 9.34
N ILE A 19 -8.88 -15.22 9.00
CA ILE A 19 -7.99 -14.92 7.86
C ILE A 19 -8.45 -15.64 6.57
N ARG A 20 -9.57 -16.36 6.60
CA ARG A 20 -10.08 -17.04 5.41
C ARG A 20 -10.76 -16.04 4.48
N VAL A 21 -10.37 -16.08 3.22
CA VAL A 21 -10.91 -15.25 2.14
C VAL A 21 -12.00 -16.04 1.42
N LYS A 22 -13.10 -15.38 1.07
CA LYS A 22 -14.05 -15.91 0.10
C LYS A 22 -13.43 -15.83 -1.29
N LEU A 23 -13.55 -16.89 -2.09
CA LEU A 23 -13.13 -16.82 -3.49
C LEU A 23 -13.90 -15.69 -4.19
N PRO A 24 -13.21 -14.88 -5.00
CA PRO A 24 -13.86 -13.81 -5.73
C PRO A 24 -14.85 -14.43 -6.73
N THR A 25 -16.12 -14.08 -6.60
CA THR A 25 -17.22 -14.54 -7.44
C THR A 25 -18.05 -13.35 -7.88
N GLY A 26 -18.76 -13.50 -8.99
CA GLY A 26 -19.69 -12.47 -9.48
C GLY A 26 -19.38 -12.03 -10.91
N LYS A 27 -20.45 -11.64 -11.64
CA LYS A 27 -20.40 -11.28 -13.06
C LYS A 27 -19.37 -10.18 -13.35
N LYS A 28 -19.37 -9.09 -12.58
CA LYS A 28 -18.42 -7.99 -12.74
C LYS A 28 -16.97 -8.42 -12.57
N TYR A 29 -16.68 -9.26 -11.56
CA TYR A 29 -15.34 -9.79 -11.36
C TYR A 29 -14.87 -10.62 -12.59
N THR A 30 -15.74 -11.52 -13.07
CA THR A 30 -15.42 -12.37 -14.23
C THR A 30 -15.20 -11.53 -15.50
N GLU A 31 -16.03 -10.51 -15.74
CA GLU A 31 -15.88 -9.58 -16.85
C GLU A 31 -14.55 -8.83 -16.79
N LEU A 32 -14.20 -8.25 -15.62
CA LEU A 32 -12.94 -7.54 -15.44
C LEU A 32 -11.73 -8.47 -15.55
N ARG A 33 -11.82 -9.68 -15.00
CA ARG A 33 -10.77 -10.69 -15.14
C ARG A 33 -10.51 -11.03 -16.61
N SER A 34 -11.58 -11.24 -17.39
CA SER A 34 -11.48 -11.49 -18.84
C SER A 34 -10.85 -10.31 -19.59
N LEU A 35 -11.15 -9.06 -19.19
CA LEU A 35 -10.52 -7.87 -19.78
C LEU A 35 -9.02 -7.81 -19.43
N VAL A 36 -8.65 -8.06 -18.17
CA VAL A 36 -7.25 -8.11 -17.74
C VAL A 36 -6.48 -9.14 -18.54
N ASP A 37 -7.02 -10.35 -18.69
CA ASP A 37 -6.37 -11.43 -19.44
C ASP A 37 -6.29 -11.12 -20.94
N LYS A 38 -7.39 -10.64 -21.55
CA LYS A 38 -7.47 -10.29 -22.97
C LYS A 38 -6.49 -9.20 -23.39
N TYR A 39 -6.38 -8.16 -22.58
CA TYR A 39 -5.55 -6.98 -22.87
C TYR A 39 -4.19 -7.01 -22.16
N LYS A 40 -3.85 -8.13 -21.47
CA LYS A 40 -2.59 -8.30 -20.73
C LYS A 40 -2.32 -7.14 -19.75
N LEU A 41 -3.36 -6.69 -19.04
CA LEU A 41 -3.26 -5.54 -18.15
C LEU A 41 -2.54 -5.92 -16.83
N ASN A 42 -1.66 -5.04 -16.36
CA ASN A 42 -0.89 -5.26 -15.14
C ASN A 42 -1.56 -4.57 -13.93
N THR A 43 -2.09 -5.37 -13.02
CA THR A 43 -2.61 -4.89 -11.74
C THR A 43 -1.94 -5.63 -10.59
N ILE A 44 -1.55 -4.91 -9.54
CA ILE A 44 -1.02 -5.53 -8.32
C ILE A 44 -2.08 -6.41 -7.63
N CYS A 45 -3.35 -6.13 -7.85
CA CYS A 45 -4.45 -6.96 -7.36
C CYS A 45 -4.36 -8.39 -7.91
N SER A 46 -4.04 -8.54 -9.19
CA SER A 46 -3.89 -9.85 -9.84
C SER A 46 -2.56 -10.51 -9.50
N SER A 47 -1.43 -9.81 -9.69
CA SER A 47 -0.10 -10.36 -9.45
C SER A 47 0.18 -10.64 -7.95
N GLY A 48 -0.39 -9.84 -7.05
CA GLY A 48 -0.27 -9.99 -5.59
C GLY A 48 -1.29 -10.93 -4.96
N SER A 49 -2.17 -11.59 -5.74
CA SER A 49 -3.24 -12.48 -5.22
C SER A 49 -4.03 -11.82 -4.09
N CYS A 50 -4.46 -10.56 -4.31
CA CYS A 50 -5.11 -9.75 -3.27
C CYS A 50 -6.43 -10.39 -2.80
N PRO A 51 -6.63 -10.59 -1.49
CA PRO A 51 -7.85 -11.19 -0.95
C PRO A 51 -9.12 -10.40 -1.24
N ASN A 52 -9.00 -9.10 -1.45
CA ASN A 52 -10.13 -8.19 -1.64
C ASN A 52 -10.43 -7.89 -3.14
N MET A 53 -9.72 -8.55 -4.07
CA MET A 53 -9.81 -8.24 -5.51
C MET A 53 -11.26 -8.31 -6.03
N GLY A 54 -12.01 -9.34 -5.64
CA GLY A 54 -13.40 -9.51 -6.09
C GLY A 54 -14.32 -8.38 -5.62
N GLU A 55 -14.18 -7.93 -4.37
CA GLU A 55 -14.96 -6.82 -3.81
C GLU A 55 -14.56 -5.49 -4.45
N CYS A 56 -13.25 -5.16 -4.44
CA CYS A 56 -12.75 -3.89 -4.97
C CYS A 56 -13.07 -3.72 -6.47
N TRP A 57 -12.85 -4.75 -7.28
CA TRP A 57 -13.17 -4.68 -8.70
C TRP A 57 -14.66 -4.58 -8.96
N GLY A 58 -15.48 -5.30 -8.16
CA GLY A 58 -16.94 -5.19 -8.20
C GLY A 58 -17.44 -3.77 -7.92
N GLU A 59 -16.72 -3.02 -7.08
CA GLU A 59 -16.99 -1.62 -6.72
C GLU A 59 -16.32 -0.60 -7.66
N GLY A 60 -15.54 -1.05 -8.65
CA GLY A 60 -14.85 -0.19 -9.63
C GLY A 60 -13.55 0.42 -9.10
N THR A 61 -12.87 -0.23 -8.16
CA THR A 61 -11.56 0.16 -7.65
C THR A 61 -10.50 -0.86 -8.03
N ALA A 62 -9.35 -0.41 -8.54
CA ALA A 62 -8.21 -1.27 -8.82
C ALA A 62 -6.89 -0.56 -8.49
N THR A 63 -5.85 -1.36 -8.19
CA THR A 63 -4.51 -0.87 -7.89
C THR A 63 -3.56 -1.26 -9.03
N PHE A 64 -2.89 -0.27 -9.60
CA PHE A 64 -1.92 -0.42 -10.67
C PHE A 64 -0.52 -0.15 -10.14
N MET A 65 0.44 -0.97 -10.55
CA MET A 65 1.86 -0.78 -10.21
C MET A 65 2.60 -0.25 -11.43
N ILE A 66 3.32 0.85 -11.26
CA ILE A 66 4.13 1.51 -12.28
C ILE A 66 5.63 1.39 -12.00
N LEU A 67 6.46 1.83 -12.95
CA LEU A 67 7.93 1.77 -12.91
C LEU A 67 8.48 0.33 -12.96
N GLY A 68 7.71 -0.59 -13.53
CA GLY A 68 8.09 -1.98 -13.70
C GLY A 68 7.80 -2.87 -12.49
N ASN A 69 8.53 -3.98 -12.37
CA ASN A 69 8.27 -5.04 -11.40
C ASN A 69 9.51 -5.44 -10.56
N ILE A 70 10.61 -4.70 -10.67
CA ILE A 70 11.84 -4.90 -9.89
C ILE A 70 12.09 -3.64 -9.06
N CYS A 71 12.18 -3.83 -7.74
CA CYS A 71 12.39 -2.75 -6.78
C CYS A 71 13.88 -2.64 -6.40
N THR A 72 14.38 -1.42 -6.24
CA THR A 72 15.74 -1.17 -5.74
C THR A 72 15.87 -1.44 -4.24
N ARG A 73 14.75 -1.53 -3.50
CA ARG A 73 14.71 -1.77 -2.05
C ARG A 73 14.26 -3.19 -1.71
N SER A 74 14.76 -3.69 -0.58
CA SER A 74 14.54 -5.05 -0.09
C SER A 74 13.76 -5.08 1.23
N CYS A 75 12.54 -4.61 1.22
CA CYS A 75 11.67 -4.67 2.41
C CYS A 75 11.34 -6.13 2.77
N GLY A 76 11.57 -6.53 4.03
CA GLY A 76 11.44 -7.92 4.49
C GLY A 76 10.02 -8.50 4.43
N PHE A 77 9.02 -7.67 4.24
CA PHE A 77 7.62 -8.07 4.11
C PHE A 77 7.12 -8.18 2.67
N CYS A 78 7.85 -7.57 1.71
CA CYS A 78 7.33 -7.30 0.37
C CYS A 78 7.65 -8.43 -0.61
N GLY A 79 6.63 -8.96 -1.29
CA GLY A 79 6.79 -10.01 -2.29
C GLY A 79 7.29 -9.53 -3.66
N VAL A 80 7.52 -8.23 -3.85
CA VAL A 80 8.05 -7.67 -5.09
C VAL A 80 9.53 -8.07 -5.25
N LYS A 81 9.92 -8.42 -6.45
CA LYS A 81 11.30 -8.83 -6.76
C LYS A 81 12.26 -7.67 -6.51
N THR A 82 13.33 -7.92 -5.75
CA THR A 82 14.41 -6.96 -5.51
C THR A 82 15.55 -7.16 -6.49
N GLY A 83 16.15 -6.08 -6.97
CA GLY A 83 17.29 -6.18 -7.87
C GLY A 83 17.57 -4.87 -8.62
N ARG A 84 18.28 -4.99 -9.73
CA ARG A 84 18.50 -3.89 -10.66
C ARG A 84 17.30 -3.82 -11.62
N PRO A 85 16.52 -2.72 -11.61
CA PRO A 85 15.39 -2.55 -12.51
C PRO A 85 15.83 -2.42 -13.97
N GLU A 86 14.90 -2.74 -14.86
CA GLU A 86 15.06 -2.49 -16.30
C GLU A 86 14.92 -1.00 -16.63
N ASN A 87 15.16 -0.66 -17.90
CA ASN A 87 14.96 0.69 -18.41
C ASN A 87 13.48 1.12 -18.24
N ILE A 88 13.26 2.43 -18.17
CA ILE A 88 11.92 2.99 -18.07
C ILE A 88 11.14 2.71 -19.36
N ASP A 89 9.92 2.20 -19.22
CA ASP A 89 8.93 2.16 -20.31
C ASP A 89 8.18 3.51 -20.34
N TRP A 90 8.54 4.35 -21.29
CA TRP A 90 7.92 5.68 -21.47
C TRP A 90 6.46 5.61 -21.96
N GLU A 91 6.00 4.45 -22.43
CA GLU A 91 4.60 4.23 -22.83
C GLU A 91 3.74 3.75 -21.65
N GLU A 92 4.35 3.36 -20.52
CA GLU A 92 3.63 2.85 -19.34
C GLU A 92 2.52 3.80 -18.84
N PRO A 93 2.71 5.14 -18.79
CA PRO A 93 1.66 6.08 -18.41
C PRO A 93 0.38 5.95 -19.25
N GLU A 94 0.51 5.85 -20.57
CA GLU A 94 -0.64 5.68 -21.46
C GLU A 94 -1.26 4.28 -21.37
N LYS A 95 -0.42 3.25 -21.26
CA LYS A 95 -0.88 1.86 -21.08
C LYS A 95 -1.73 1.72 -19.82
N VAL A 96 -1.31 2.33 -18.72
CA VAL A 96 -2.06 2.35 -17.44
C VAL A 96 -3.37 3.12 -17.60
N ALA A 97 -3.34 4.31 -18.19
CA ALA A 97 -4.53 5.12 -18.38
C ALA A 97 -5.57 4.44 -19.30
N ASN A 98 -5.13 3.78 -20.37
CA ASN A 98 -6.00 2.98 -21.25
C ASN A 98 -6.57 1.76 -20.51
N SER A 99 -5.78 1.10 -19.66
CA SER A 99 -6.25 -0.01 -18.83
C SER A 99 -7.38 0.43 -17.89
N ILE A 100 -7.22 1.56 -17.22
CA ILE A 100 -8.22 2.17 -16.34
C ILE A 100 -9.52 2.44 -17.12
N LYS A 101 -9.41 3.03 -18.32
CA LYS A 101 -10.56 3.32 -19.19
C LYS A 101 -11.28 2.04 -19.65
N ILE A 102 -10.53 1.03 -20.12
CA ILE A 102 -11.07 -0.27 -20.59
C ILE A 102 -11.79 -0.99 -19.42
N MET A 103 -11.18 -1.00 -18.24
CA MET A 103 -11.75 -1.61 -17.04
C MET A 103 -12.88 -0.77 -16.42
N LYS A 104 -13.16 0.44 -16.93
CA LYS A 104 -14.17 1.38 -16.40
C LYS A 104 -13.98 1.65 -14.89
N ILE A 105 -12.73 1.81 -14.46
CA ILE A 105 -12.38 2.04 -13.06
C ILE A 105 -12.84 3.44 -12.65
N LYS A 106 -13.60 3.51 -11.55
CA LYS A 106 -14.08 4.78 -10.97
C LYS A 106 -13.04 5.42 -10.06
N HIS A 107 -12.31 4.61 -9.33
CA HIS A 107 -11.23 5.03 -8.44
C HIS A 107 -10.00 4.16 -8.65
N ALA A 108 -8.91 4.76 -9.11
CA ALA A 108 -7.66 4.04 -9.33
C ALA A 108 -6.65 4.37 -8.23
N VAL A 109 -6.04 3.33 -7.68
CA VAL A 109 -4.88 3.48 -6.81
C VAL A 109 -3.63 3.20 -7.63
N LEU A 110 -2.71 4.16 -7.69
CA LEU A 110 -1.40 3.98 -8.29
C LEU A 110 -0.40 3.65 -7.19
N THR A 111 0.47 2.69 -7.43
CA THR A 111 1.65 2.40 -6.60
C THR A 111 2.85 2.14 -7.49
N SER A 112 4.05 2.09 -6.95
CA SER A 112 5.24 1.78 -7.72
C SER A 112 6.22 0.90 -6.96
N VAL A 113 7.20 0.36 -7.68
CA VAL A 113 8.46 -0.05 -7.09
C VAL A 113 9.30 1.19 -6.73
N ASP A 114 10.24 1.06 -5.80
CA ASP A 114 11.24 2.11 -5.56
C ASP A 114 12.29 2.11 -6.69
N ARG A 115 12.65 3.29 -7.16
CA ARG A 115 13.62 3.53 -8.21
C ARG A 115 14.70 4.49 -7.73
N ASP A 116 15.38 4.14 -6.61
CA ASP A 116 16.49 4.92 -6.06
C ASP A 116 17.69 5.01 -7.03
N ASP A 117 17.70 4.20 -8.11
CA ASP A 117 18.66 4.20 -9.21
C ASP A 117 18.47 5.39 -10.18
N LEU A 118 17.30 6.03 -10.18
CA LEU A 118 16.99 7.16 -11.05
C LEU A 118 17.24 8.50 -10.33
N LYS A 119 17.76 9.48 -11.03
CA LYS A 119 18.01 10.84 -10.49
C LYS A 119 16.72 11.52 -9.99
N ASP A 120 15.61 11.26 -10.62
CA ASP A 120 14.28 11.78 -10.26
C ASP A 120 13.44 10.78 -9.45
N MET A 121 14.02 9.62 -9.11
CA MET A 121 13.33 8.53 -8.39
C MET A 121 12.03 8.07 -9.04
N GLY A 122 11.91 8.27 -10.36
CA GLY A 122 10.73 7.90 -11.14
C GLY A 122 9.56 8.91 -11.06
N THR A 123 9.75 10.08 -10.45
CA THR A 123 8.67 11.07 -10.30
C THR A 123 8.12 11.58 -11.64
N LEU A 124 8.90 11.54 -12.72
CA LEU A 124 8.42 11.91 -14.05
C LEU A 124 7.34 10.92 -14.53
N ILE A 125 7.58 9.61 -14.42
CA ILE A 125 6.58 8.58 -14.77
C ILE A 125 5.33 8.71 -13.89
N TRP A 126 5.49 8.98 -12.59
CA TRP A 126 4.37 9.27 -11.70
C TRP A 126 3.50 10.41 -12.20
N THR A 127 4.11 11.55 -12.53
CA THR A 127 3.38 12.73 -12.99
C THR A 127 2.72 12.52 -14.35
N GLU A 128 3.43 11.89 -15.29
CA GLU A 128 2.88 11.58 -16.62
C GLU A 128 1.75 10.53 -16.54
N THR A 129 1.83 9.57 -15.62
CA THR A 129 0.73 8.61 -15.41
C THR A 129 -0.53 9.32 -14.92
N VAL A 130 -0.43 10.21 -13.92
CA VAL A 130 -1.58 10.98 -13.43
C VAL A 130 -2.16 11.85 -14.54
N LYS A 131 -1.32 12.56 -15.30
CA LYS A 131 -1.77 13.39 -16.45
C LYS A 131 -2.47 12.57 -17.53
N SER A 132 -1.90 11.42 -17.89
CA SER A 132 -2.48 10.51 -18.88
C SER A 132 -3.85 10.00 -18.45
N ILE A 133 -4.01 9.64 -17.16
CA ILE A 133 -5.31 9.22 -16.63
C ILE A 133 -6.31 10.36 -16.68
N ARG A 134 -5.93 11.58 -16.27
CA ARG A 134 -6.80 12.77 -16.35
C ARG A 134 -7.27 13.04 -17.79
N ARG A 135 -6.39 12.84 -18.79
CA ARG A 135 -6.70 13.03 -20.22
C ARG A 135 -7.58 11.90 -20.78
N ILE A 136 -7.26 10.63 -20.48
CA ILE A 136 -7.88 9.46 -21.12
C ILE A 136 -9.13 8.99 -20.39
N SER A 137 -9.19 9.15 -19.06
CA SER A 137 -10.28 8.73 -18.19
C SER A 137 -10.62 9.81 -17.16
N PRO A 138 -11.10 11.00 -17.57
CA PRO A 138 -11.22 12.18 -16.72
C PRO A 138 -12.20 12.03 -15.54
N GLY A 139 -13.11 11.03 -15.60
CA GLY A 139 -14.03 10.73 -14.50
C GLY A 139 -13.45 9.81 -13.41
N THR A 140 -12.20 9.35 -13.58
CA THR A 140 -11.54 8.48 -12.59
C THR A 140 -10.86 9.34 -11.53
N THR A 141 -11.20 9.08 -10.26
CA THR A 141 -10.49 9.67 -9.12
C THR A 141 -9.23 8.85 -8.78
N LEU A 142 -8.21 9.49 -8.19
CA LEU A 142 -6.89 8.92 -8.02
C LEU A 142 -6.41 8.95 -6.57
N GLU A 143 -5.89 7.82 -6.12
CA GLU A 143 -5.00 7.74 -4.96
C GLU A 143 -3.59 7.37 -5.46
N THR A 144 -2.56 8.05 -4.96
CA THR A 144 -1.16 7.73 -5.25
C THR A 144 -0.49 7.20 -3.99
N LEU A 145 -0.17 5.90 -3.95
CA LEU A 145 0.60 5.27 -2.87
C LEU A 145 2.08 5.33 -3.24
N ILE A 146 2.74 6.39 -2.79
CA ILE A 146 4.10 6.75 -3.18
C ILE A 146 5.19 6.15 -2.28
N PRO A 147 6.42 5.94 -2.78
CA PRO A 147 7.61 5.74 -1.96
C PRO A 147 7.95 7.02 -1.17
N ASP A 148 8.95 6.95 -0.28
CA ASP A 148 9.37 8.13 0.49
C ASP A 148 10.21 9.15 -0.30
N PHE A 149 10.60 8.85 -1.52
CA PHE A 149 11.53 9.63 -2.35
C PHE A 149 12.72 10.19 -1.55
N GLN A 150 13.17 9.43 -0.56
CA GLN A 150 14.21 9.80 0.42
C GLN A 150 13.92 11.12 1.19
N GLY A 151 12.68 11.59 1.18
CA GLY A 151 12.25 12.85 1.79
C GLY A 151 12.70 14.09 1.03
N ILE A 152 13.04 13.96 -0.26
CA ILE A 152 13.50 15.08 -1.09
C ILE A 152 12.29 15.88 -1.58
N GLU A 153 12.13 17.09 -1.07
CA GLU A 153 10.98 17.97 -1.27
C GLU A 153 10.65 18.19 -2.76
N ARG A 154 11.64 18.50 -3.61
CA ARG A 154 11.44 18.67 -5.05
C ARG A 154 10.77 17.50 -5.77
N HIS A 155 10.87 16.28 -5.21
CA HIS A 155 10.21 15.09 -5.72
C HIS A 155 8.78 15.00 -5.21
N LEU A 156 8.56 15.37 -3.95
CA LEU A 156 7.22 15.44 -3.34
C LEU A 156 6.38 16.52 -4.00
N ASP A 157 6.98 17.69 -4.33
CA ASP A 157 6.31 18.78 -5.07
C ASP A 157 5.74 18.32 -6.40
N LYS A 158 6.48 17.49 -7.16
CA LYS A 158 5.97 16.95 -8.42
C LYS A 158 4.70 16.13 -8.23
N ILE A 159 4.62 15.34 -7.14
CA ILE A 159 3.41 14.57 -6.81
C ILE A 159 2.29 15.51 -6.35
N ALA A 160 2.59 16.47 -5.49
CA ALA A 160 1.61 17.42 -5.00
C ALA A 160 0.99 18.28 -6.15
N ASN A 161 1.82 18.70 -7.10
CA ASN A 161 1.42 19.55 -8.23
C ASN A 161 0.45 18.86 -9.22
N VAL A 162 0.44 17.54 -9.33
CA VAL A 162 -0.55 16.81 -10.16
C VAL A 162 -1.87 16.54 -9.43
N LYS A 163 -1.98 16.94 -8.16
CA LYS A 163 -3.22 17.01 -7.34
C LYS A 163 -4.06 15.73 -7.39
N PRO A 164 -3.53 14.56 -7.00
CA PRO A 164 -4.38 13.40 -6.80
C PRO A 164 -5.35 13.64 -5.63
N GLU A 165 -6.50 12.99 -5.60
CA GLU A 165 -7.49 13.14 -4.54
C GLU A 165 -6.99 12.68 -3.17
N VAL A 166 -6.12 11.65 -3.18
CA VAL A 166 -5.45 11.12 -1.97
C VAL A 166 -3.98 10.85 -2.29
N VAL A 167 -3.08 11.27 -1.41
CA VAL A 167 -1.69 10.80 -1.43
C VAL A 167 -1.43 9.91 -0.22
N SER A 168 -0.97 8.71 -0.49
CA SER A 168 -0.67 7.69 0.51
C SER A 168 0.83 7.44 0.60
N HIS A 169 1.34 7.31 1.80
CA HIS A 169 2.67 6.76 2.06
C HIS A 169 2.60 5.91 3.34
N ASN A 170 2.88 4.62 3.22
CA ASN A 170 2.70 3.69 4.33
C ASN A 170 3.86 3.74 5.33
N MET A 171 3.54 3.72 6.63
CA MET A 171 4.49 3.45 7.70
C MET A 171 4.93 1.99 7.71
N GLU A 172 4.05 1.09 7.28
CA GLU A 172 4.17 -0.37 7.24
C GLU A 172 4.31 -1.05 8.60
N THR A 173 4.99 -0.45 9.56
CA THR A 173 5.18 -0.98 10.92
C THR A 173 5.47 0.14 11.91
N VAL A 174 5.60 -0.23 13.21
CA VAL A 174 5.93 0.68 14.31
C VAL A 174 7.41 1.09 14.30
N ARG A 175 7.75 2.17 15.02
CA ARG A 175 9.09 2.77 15.07
C ARG A 175 10.19 1.74 15.33
N ARG A 176 10.06 0.92 16.37
CA ARG A 176 11.07 -0.07 16.77
C ARG A 176 11.37 -1.09 15.66
N LEU A 177 10.37 -1.51 14.92
CA LEU A 177 10.51 -2.56 13.90
C LEU A 177 10.89 -2.02 12.52
N THR A 178 10.87 -0.71 12.30
CA THR A 178 11.09 -0.12 10.96
C THR A 178 12.39 -0.58 10.32
N ARG A 179 13.50 -0.63 11.08
CA ARG A 179 14.80 -1.05 10.54
C ARG A 179 14.84 -2.52 10.10
N GLU A 180 14.12 -3.40 10.80
CA GLU A 180 14.02 -4.82 10.46
C GLU A 180 13.08 -5.04 9.26
N VAL A 181 11.95 -4.35 9.24
CA VAL A 181 10.87 -4.54 8.27
C VAL A 181 11.12 -3.79 6.96
N ARG A 182 11.70 -2.58 7.03
CA ARG A 182 11.91 -1.64 5.92
C ARG A 182 13.32 -1.09 5.94
N ILE A 183 14.31 -1.88 5.56
CA ILE A 183 15.75 -1.61 5.77
C ILE A 183 16.19 -0.21 5.30
N GLN A 184 15.73 0.24 4.12
CA GLN A 184 16.12 1.53 3.53
C GLN A 184 15.20 2.69 3.94
N ALA A 185 14.01 2.43 4.44
CA ALA A 185 13.08 3.47 4.88
C ALA A 185 13.33 3.85 6.34
N LYS A 186 12.90 5.05 6.72
CA LYS A 186 13.03 5.58 8.07
C LYS A 186 11.67 6.03 8.58
N TYR A 187 11.35 5.71 9.84
CA TYR A 187 10.08 6.07 10.47
C TYR A 187 9.80 7.58 10.43
N ASP A 188 10.75 8.38 10.93
CA ASP A 188 10.59 9.83 10.97
C ASP A 188 10.58 10.48 9.57
N ARG A 189 11.28 9.89 8.59
CA ARG A 189 11.19 10.33 7.19
C ARG A 189 9.78 10.13 6.65
N SER A 190 9.16 8.99 6.92
CA SER A 190 7.81 8.68 6.46
C SER A 190 6.80 9.67 7.04
N LEU A 191 6.91 10.03 8.33
CA LEU A 191 6.08 11.08 8.94
C LEU A 191 6.31 12.44 8.29
N LYS A 192 7.57 12.84 8.08
CA LYS A 192 7.91 14.10 7.41
C LYS A 192 7.35 14.19 6.00
N VAL A 193 7.40 13.10 5.22
CA VAL A 193 6.81 13.03 3.88
C VAL A 193 5.31 13.30 3.91
N LEU A 194 4.58 12.64 4.83
CA LEU A 194 3.13 12.83 4.97
C LEU A 194 2.78 14.26 5.41
N HIS A 195 3.51 14.78 6.40
CA HIS A 195 3.36 16.15 6.87
C HIS A 195 3.61 17.17 5.76
N TYR A 196 4.74 17.03 5.06
CA TYR A 196 5.11 17.91 3.94
C TYR A 196 4.03 17.95 2.86
N LEU A 197 3.52 16.80 2.44
CA LEU A 197 2.46 16.72 1.44
C LEU A 197 1.17 17.42 1.89
N LYS A 198 0.82 17.30 3.17
CA LYS A 198 -0.35 17.95 3.74
C LYS A 198 -0.20 19.46 3.74
N GLU A 199 0.94 19.99 4.17
CA GLU A 199 1.25 21.42 4.18
C GLU A 199 1.35 22.01 2.74
N ASN A 200 1.72 21.20 1.75
CA ASN A 200 1.82 21.61 0.35
C ASN A 200 0.57 21.31 -0.49
N GLY A 201 -0.60 21.34 0.15
CA GLY A 201 -1.90 21.42 -0.52
C GLY A 201 -2.52 20.10 -0.92
N ILE A 202 -2.00 18.95 -0.45
CA ILE A 202 -2.69 17.67 -0.59
C ILE A 202 -3.89 17.63 0.34
N ASN A 203 -5.08 17.52 -0.25
CA ASN A 203 -6.33 17.55 0.49
C ASN A 203 -6.45 16.39 1.50
N ARG A 204 -6.05 15.18 1.09
CA ARG A 204 -6.12 13.98 1.94
C ARG A 204 -4.81 13.21 1.89
N THR A 205 -4.21 13.03 3.06
CA THR A 205 -3.06 12.14 3.24
C THR A 205 -3.48 10.85 3.93
N LYS A 206 -2.81 9.76 3.57
CA LYS A 206 -3.14 8.43 4.06
C LYS A 206 -1.90 7.63 4.38
N SER A 207 -2.01 6.75 5.39
CA SER A 207 -0.97 5.80 5.74
C SER A 207 -1.52 4.43 6.07
N GLY A 208 -0.67 3.42 6.02
CA GLY A 208 -1.01 2.04 6.37
C GLY A 208 0.02 1.41 7.29
N ILE A 209 -0.45 0.55 8.18
CA ILE A 209 0.36 -0.25 9.09
C ILE A 209 -0.07 -1.71 8.98
N MET A 210 0.90 -2.60 8.79
CA MET A 210 0.69 -4.04 8.90
C MET A 210 0.95 -4.49 10.34
N LEU A 211 0.11 -5.40 10.84
CA LEU A 211 0.20 -5.95 12.19
C LEU A 211 0.50 -7.45 12.17
N GLY A 212 1.19 -7.92 13.18
CA GLY A 212 1.61 -9.32 13.34
C GLY A 212 3.07 -9.59 13.05
N LEU A 213 3.92 -8.53 13.02
CA LEU A 213 5.37 -8.61 12.88
C LEU A 213 6.09 -8.55 14.26
N GLY A 214 5.33 -8.46 15.37
CA GLY A 214 5.83 -8.43 16.75
C GLY A 214 5.82 -7.03 17.37
N GLU A 215 4.99 -6.14 16.86
CA GLU A 215 4.65 -4.86 17.47
C GLU A 215 3.85 -5.10 18.76
N LYS A 216 4.04 -4.23 19.73
CA LYS A 216 3.25 -4.19 20.97
C LYS A 216 2.05 -3.26 20.78
N GLU A 217 0.94 -3.53 21.47
CA GLU A 217 -0.26 -2.69 21.41
C GLU A 217 0.04 -1.20 21.61
N LYS A 218 0.84 -0.88 22.64
CA LYS A 218 1.24 0.50 22.94
C LYS A 218 1.96 1.17 21.76
N GLU A 219 2.83 0.43 21.06
CA GLU A 219 3.58 0.96 19.91
C GLU A 219 2.66 1.26 18.70
N VAL A 220 1.56 0.50 18.56
CA VAL A 220 0.55 0.78 17.54
C VAL A 220 -0.21 2.06 17.87
N PHE A 221 -0.62 2.25 19.12
CA PHE A 221 -1.26 3.50 19.57
C PHE A 221 -0.34 4.71 19.38
N GLU A 222 0.93 4.62 19.81
CA GLU A 222 1.93 5.66 19.59
C GLU A 222 2.10 6.00 18.10
N SER A 223 2.07 4.99 17.22
CA SER A 223 2.18 5.21 15.77
C SER A 223 0.94 5.89 15.19
N LEU A 224 -0.25 5.61 15.71
CA LEU A 224 -1.48 6.32 15.32
C LEU A 224 -1.45 7.78 15.79
N GLU A 225 -1.00 8.05 17.02
CA GLU A 225 -0.79 9.41 17.52
C GLU A 225 0.23 10.19 16.69
N ASP A 226 1.37 9.55 16.35
CA ASP A 226 2.40 10.16 15.51
C ASP A 226 1.84 10.54 14.13
N LEU A 227 1.04 9.68 13.52
CA LEU A 227 0.37 9.98 12.25
C LEU A 227 -0.60 11.16 12.39
N ARG A 228 -1.43 11.20 13.43
CA ARG A 228 -2.36 12.32 13.64
C ARG A 228 -1.64 13.64 13.93
N LYS A 229 -0.57 13.65 14.71
CA LYS A 229 0.28 14.82 14.94
C LYS A 229 0.87 15.37 13.65
N ASN A 230 1.04 14.52 12.63
CA ASN A 230 1.49 14.92 11.30
C ASN A 230 0.34 15.13 10.29
N ASN A 231 -0.88 15.43 10.79
CA ASN A 231 -2.06 15.77 10.01
C ASN A 231 -2.49 14.71 8.97
N VAL A 232 -2.22 13.44 9.23
CA VAL A 232 -2.70 12.35 8.38
C VAL A 232 -4.20 12.15 8.58
N ASP A 233 -4.96 12.12 7.47
CA ASP A 233 -6.42 12.06 7.49
C ASP A 233 -6.96 10.63 7.58
N ILE A 234 -6.26 9.66 6.98
CA ILE A 234 -6.75 8.30 6.76
C ILE A 234 -5.70 7.29 7.20
N VAL A 235 -6.15 6.26 7.90
CA VAL A 235 -5.26 5.15 8.29
C VAL A 235 -5.88 3.80 7.97
N THR A 236 -5.05 2.86 7.51
CA THR A 236 -5.42 1.46 7.30
C THR A 236 -4.57 0.56 8.17
N LEU A 237 -5.20 -0.40 8.87
CA LEU A 237 -4.51 -1.41 9.68
C LEU A 237 -4.92 -2.80 9.18
N GLY A 238 -3.96 -3.62 8.79
CA GLY A 238 -4.20 -4.95 8.24
C GLY A 238 -3.24 -6.00 8.76
N GLN A 239 -3.65 -7.26 8.74
CA GLN A 239 -2.76 -8.36 9.13
C GLN A 239 -1.65 -8.56 8.11
N TYR A 240 -0.41 -8.61 8.56
CA TYR A 240 0.71 -9.11 7.76
C TYR A 240 0.51 -10.58 7.41
N LEU A 241 0.66 -10.91 6.14
CA LEU A 241 0.67 -12.29 5.65
C LEU A 241 1.99 -12.54 4.92
N GLN A 242 2.75 -13.50 5.38
CA GLN A 242 4.05 -13.85 4.82
C GLN A 242 3.94 -14.29 3.35
N PRO A 243 4.55 -13.58 2.39
CA PRO A 243 4.45 -13.93 0.97
C PRO A 243 5.14 -15.25 0.62
N SER A 244 6.29 -15.52 1.22
CA SER A 244 7.02 -16.80 1.08
C SER A 244 7.91 -17.05 2.29
N LYS A 245 8.48 -18.25 2.41
CA LYS A 245 9.39 -18.63 3.51
C LYS A 245 10.66 -17.77 3.60
N LYS A 246 10.98 -16.99 2.58
CA LYS A 246 12.14 -16.08 2.54
C LYS A 246 11.85 -14.73 3.21
N HIS A 247 10.58 -14.39 3.41
CA HIS A 247 10.14 -13.13 4.03
C HIS A 247 10.01 -13.27 5.55
N LEU A 248 9.84 -12.15 6.23
CA LEU A 248 9.65 -12.13 7.68
C LEU A 248 8.50 -13.05 8.08
N PRO A 249 8.67 -13.87 9.13
CA PRO A 249 7.60 -14.75 9.60
C PRO A 249 6.49 -13.95 10.25
N VAL A 250 5.25 -14.41 10.15
CA VAL A 250 4.16 -13.92 10.99
C VAL A 250 4.44 -14.33 12.43
N LYS A 251 4.57 -13.34 13.31
CA LYS A 251 4.81 -13.57 14.75
C LYS A 251 3.50 -13.76 15.50
N GLU A 252 2.43 -13.07 15.05
CA GLU A 252 1.11 -13.14 15.67
C GLU A 252 0.00 -12.93 14.65
N PHE A 253 -1.14 -13.59 14.84
CA PHE A 253 -2.38 -13.29 14.13
C PHE A 253 -3.26 -12.45 15.05
N ILE A 254 -3.35 -11.17 14.75
CA ILE A 254 -4.14 -10.20 15.53
C ILE A 254 -5.62 -10.53 15.41
N THR A 255 -6.34 -10.50 16.53
CA THR A 255 -7.76 -10.85 16.55
C THR A 255 -8.64 -9.74 15.99
N PRO A 256 -9.84 -10.06 15.48
CA PRO A 256 -10.81 -9.05 15.03
C PRO A 256 -11.15 -8.03 16.12
N GLU A 257 -11.22 -8.45 17.38
CA GLU A 257 -11.50 -7.59 18.54
C GLU A 257 -10.38 -6.57 18.74
N GLN A 258 -9.10 -6.99 18.57
CA GLN A 258 -7.96 -6.09 18.68
C GLN A 258 -7.93 -5.09 17.51
N PHE A 259 -8.26 -5.53 16.27
CA PHE A 259 -8.42 -4.61 15.15
C PHE A 259 -9.53 -3.58 15.43
N LYS A 260 -10.64 -4.01 16.05
CA LYS A 260 -11.73 -3.11 16.43
C LYS A 260 -11.29 -2.07 17.47
N LYS A 261 -10.46 -2.48 18.43
CA LYS A 261 -9.88 -1.56 19.42
C LYS A 261 -9.02 -0.47 18.75
N TYR A 262 -8.17 -0.85 17.79
CA TYR A 262 -7.39 0.12 17.02
C TYR A 262 -8.27 1.03 16.15
N GLU A 263 -9.35 0.50 15.56
CA GLU A 263 -10.31 1.31 14.80
C GLU A 263 -10.94 2.40 15.66
N LEU A 264 -11.44 2.03 16.85
CA LEU A 264 -12.06 2.97 17.78
C LEU A 264 -11.06 4.03 18.23
N PHE A 265 -9.87 3.63 18.66
CA PHE A 265 -8.82 4.57 19.06
C PHE A 265 -8.45 5.54 17.92
N GLY A 266 -8.31 5.06 16.69
CA GLY A 266 -8.04 5.95 15.55
C GLY A 266 -9.19 6.94 15.30
N LYS A 267 -10.45 6.53 15.47
CA LYS A 267 -11.61 7.43 15.38
C LYS A 267 -11.60 8.49 16.48
N ASP A 268 -11.28 8.10 17.71
CA ASP A 268 -11.18 9.01 18.86
C ASP A 268 -10.04 10.03 18.69
N LEU A 269 -8.95 9.65 18.01
CA LEU A 269 -7.89 10.57 17.61
C LEU A 269 -8.30 11.57 16.51
N GLY A 270 -9.45 11.37 15.88
CA GLY A 270 -9.97 12.26 14.83
C GLY A 270 -9.43 11.96 13.43
N PHE A 271 -9.03 10.72 13.12
CA PHE A 271 -8.85 10.33 11.72
C PHE A 271 -10.18 10.40 10.98
N ARG A 272 -10.17 10.94 9.77
CA ARG A 272 -11.35 11.04 8.92
C ARG A 272 -11.89 9.67 8.51
N HIS A 273 -10.99 8.74 8.18
CA HIS A 273 -11.30 7.35 7.90
C HIS A 273 -10.30 6.42 8.60
N VAL A 274 -10.83 5.34 9.17
CA VAL A 274 -10.04 4.25 9.76
C VAL A 274 -10.56 2.94 9.22
N GLU A 275 -9.78 2.27 8.39
CA GLU A 275 -10.05 0.91 7.94
C GLU A 275 -9.15 -0.04 8.72
N SER A 276 -9.73 -0.87 9.58
CA SER A 276 -8.98 -1.77 10.47
C SER A 276 -9.60 -3.17 10.46
N GLY A 277 -8.81 -4.17 10.13
CA GLY A 277 -9.28 -5.55 10.09
C GLY A 277 -8.28 -6.53 9.48
N PRO A 278 -8.48 -7.85 9.73
CA PRO A 278 -7.50 -8.87 9.33
C PRO A 278 -7.21 -8.92 7.82
N LEU A 279 -8.19 -8.61 6.98
CA LEU A 279 -8.04 -8.63 5.52
C LEU A 279 -7.85 -7.25 4.90
N VAL A 280 -7.80 -6.18 5.70
CA VAL A 280 -7.55 -4.82 5.20
C VAL A 280 -6.18 -4.75 4.52
N ARG A 281 -6.12 -4.02 3.42
CA ARG A 281 -4.91 -3.65 2.69
C ARG A 281 -4.92 -2.14 2.46
N SER A 282 -3.77 -1.56 2.12
CA SER A 282 -3.65 -0.10 1.96
C SER A 282 -4.67 0.49 0.98
N SER A 283 -5.05 -0.23 -0.07
CA SER A 283 -6.05 0.21 -1.05
C SER A 283 -7.46 -0.33 -0.81
N TYR A 284 -7.73 -0.98 0.33
CA TYR A 284 -9.05 -1.50 0.62
C TYR A 284 -10.05 -0.36 0.82
N LYS A 285 -11.18 -0.44 0.11
CA LYS A 285 -12.25 0.60 0.09
C LYS A 285 -11.75 2.02 -0.21
N ALA A 286 -10.68 2.15 -0.98
CA ALA A 286 -10.05 3.44 -1.27
C ALA A 286 -11.03 4.47 -1.85
N GLN A 287 -12.03 4.05 -2.64
CA GLN A 287 -13.07 4.93 -3.17
C GLN A 287 -13.91 5.65 -2.09
N LYS A 288 -13.97 5.12 -0.87
CA LYS A 288 -14.66 5.79 0.25
C LYS A 288 -13.85 6.90 0.89
N HIS A 289 -12.58 6.96 0.59
CA HIS A 289 -11.66 7.94 1.19
C HIS A 289 -11.70 9.31 0.51
N ILE A 290 -12.43 9.44 -0.59
CA ILE A 290 -12.58 10.69 -1.34
C ILE A 290 -13.85 11.49 -1.00
N THR A 291 -14.72 10.91 -0.17
CA THR A 291 -15.97 11.56 0.32
C THR A 291 -15.76 12.35 1.60
#